data_90aee14d7747a3f5d8af17634c6bbe3a
#
_entry.id   90aee14d7747a3f5d8af17634c6bbe3a
#
_cell.length_a   1.000
_cell.length_b   1.000
_cell.length_c   1.000
_cell.angle_alpha   90.00
_cell.angle_beta   90.00
_cell.angle_gamma   90.00
#
_symmetry.space_group_name_H-M   'P 1'
#
loop_
_entity.id
_entity.type
_entity.pdbx_description
1 polymer ?
#
loop_
_entity_poly.entity_id
_entity_poly.type
_entity_poly.pdbx_seq_one_letter_code
_entity_poly.pdbx_strand_id
1 'polypeptide(L)'
;MRRGQRFTPVRLRRWLESGRGTGFGANYQPWHQVTRADPGSRGRSHLINGRLSRQHHLLSDGEEEAFGFATMLPGLSDLREQHPLSTEDRIGDDVAVACLAGSPWIEGTLSIASALGLKHPTVHKAGDCEPWRFSTDLVLHLDTPSGSSEVIAVSVKQSDELKRQRTLELLQIEREYWARQGVTWILLTEQLYSKDVGLSIRAGLSWTLGQPQALAAHLNLCAALAPAFDGRTLGDVLTLIEQRCVVSQEAAQAIFWQSVWRGDTPINLAMSVRPGATFEMLSATSFWQQNPIAARRSAWTL
;
A
#
# COMPACT_ATOMS: atom_id res chain seq x y z
N MET A 1 18.13 16.87 22.54
CA MET A 1 17.48 16.52 21.29
C MET A 1 18.52 16.01 20.29
N ARG A 2 18.48 14.74 19.89
CA ARG A 2 19.28 14.26 18.76
C ARG A 2 18.79 15.00 17.51
N ARG A 3 19.66 15.80 16.88
CA ARG A 3 19.37 16.40 15.57
C ARG A 3 19.04 15.26 14.60
N GLY A 4 17.79 15.17 14.15
CA GLY A 4 17.38 14.17 13.18
C GLY A 4 18.29 14.24 11.96
N GLN A 5 18.56 13.11 11.36
CA GLN A 5 19.34 13.05 10.13
C GLN A 5 18.57 13.83 9.05
N ARG A 6 19.30 14.68 8.28
CA ARG A 6 18.71 15.49 7.22
C ARG A 6 19.00 14.87 5.84
N PHE A 7 18.11 15.09 4.91
CA PHE A 7 18.37 14.82 3.50
C PHE A 7 19.45 15.80 2.98
N THR A 8 20.38 15.28 2.22
CA THR A 8 21.48 16.04 1.64
C THR A 8 21.79 15.50 0.25
N PRO A 9 22.37 16.30 -0.68
CA PRO A 9 22.77 15.83 -2.00
C PRO A 9 23.64 14.57 -1.96
N VAL A 10 24.64 14.54 -1.09
CA VAL A 10 25.53 13.36 -0.92
C VAL A 10 24.74 12.11 -0.51
N ARG A 11 23.71 12.25 0.35
CA ARG A 11 22.89 11.11 0.74
C ARG A 11 22.03 10.61 -0.41
N LEU A 12 21.40 11.50 -1.18
CA LEU A 12 20.60 11.11 -2.34
C LEU A 12 21.45 10.37 -3.37
N ARG A 13 22.66 10.85 -3.67
CA ARG A 13 23.60 10.16 -4.58
C ARG A 13 23.97 8.77 -4.07
N ARG A 14 24.27 8.61 -2.78
CA ARG A 14 24.53 7.29 -2.18
C ARG A 14 23.35 6.33 -2.29
N TRP A 15 22.12 6.83 -2.15
CA TRP A 15 20.93 5.99 -2.32
C TRP A 15 20.78 5.49 -3.75
N LEU A 16 21.04 6.36 -4.74
CA LEU A 16 21.09 5.96 -6.15
C LEU A 16 22.18 4.92 -6.41
N GLU A 17 23.40 5.16 -5.95
CA GLU A 17 24.54 4.24 -6.08
C GLU A 17 24.28 2.87 -5.41
N SER A 18 23.52 2.84 -4.33
CA SER A 18 23.13 1.61 -3.64
C SER A 18 21.97 0.87 -4.28
N GLY A 19 21.41 1.36 -5.40
CA GLY A 19 20.32 0.73 -6.11
C GLY A 19 18.94 0.89 -5.46
N ARG A 20 18.76 1.87 -4.55
CA ARG A 20 17.44 2.14 -3.98
C ARG A 20 16.46 2.61 -5.05
N GLY A 21 15.24 2.15 -4.96
CA GLY A 21 14.17 2.41 -5.92
C GLY A 21 14.25 1.55 -7.18
N THR A 22 15.07 0.51 -7.18
CA THR A 22 15.22 -0.41 -8.32
C THR A 22 14.85 -1.85 -7.96
N GLY A 23 14.70 -2.68 -8.99
CA GLY A 23 14.34 -4.10 -8.84
C GLY A 23 12.84 -4.36 -8.89
N PHE A 24 12.48 -5.64 -8.77
CA PHE A 24 11.12 -6.16 -8.84
C PHE A 24 10.92 -7.27 -7.82
N GLY A 25 9.69 -7.45 -7.36
CA GLY A 25 9.33 -8.55 -6.46
C GLY A 25 10.24 -8.64 -5.25
N ALA A 26 10.89 -9.79 -5.05
CA ALA A 26 11.80 -10.04 -3.95
C ALA A 26 13.07 -9.16 -3.98
N ASN A 27 13.49 -8.70 -5.15
CA ASN A 27 14.71 -7.90 -5.35
C ASN A 27 14.47 -6.39 -5.30
N TYR A 28 13.23 -5.94 -5.12
CA TYR A 28 12.94 -4.52 -5.05
C TYR A 28 13.53 -3.89 -3.79
N GLN A 29 14.16 -2.73 -3.94
CA GLN A 29 14.72 -1.94 -2.84
C GLN A 29 14.00 -0.59 -2.74
N PRO A 30 13.22 -0.33 -1.68
CA PRO A 30 12.49 0.93 -1.54
C PRO A 30 13.44 2.12 -1.43
N TRP A 31 12.98 3.27 -1.96
CA TRP A 31 13.74 4.53 -1.92
C TRP A 31 13.95 5.01 -0.48
N HIS A 32 12.90 5.11 0.28
CA HIS A 32 12.94 5.36 1.73
C HIS A 32 12.89 4.02 2.48
N GLN A 33 13.80 3.85 3.44
CA GLN A 33 13.88 2.64 4.24
C GLN A 33 13.78 2.95 5.72
N VAL A 34 13.17 2.06 6.47
CA VAL A 34 13.13 2.11 7.93
C VAL A 34 14.46 1.61 8.47
N THR A 35 15.42 2.51 8.64
CA THR A 35 16.76 2.21 9.16
C THR A 35 17.20 3.28 10.17
N ARG A 36 18.21 2.95 10.99
CA ARG A 36 18.82 3.96 11.90
C ARG A 36 19.60 5.03 11.14
N ALA A 37 19.99 4.76 9.92
CA ALA A 37 20.81 5.65 9.08
C ALA A 37 19.97 6.64 8.30
N ASP A 38 18.68 6.37 8.08
CA ASP A 38 17.80 7.22 7.30
C ASP A 38 17.10 8.28 8.18
N PRO A 39 16.68 9.40 7.58
CA PRO A 39 15.84 10.35 8.27
C PRO A 39 14.55 9.68 8.75
N GLY A 40 14.23 9.85 10.04
CA GLY A 40 13.02 9.26 10.61
C GLY A 40 11.74 9.89 10.06
N SER A 41 10.69 9.09 9.95
CA SER A 41 9.33 9.55 9.71
C SER A 41 8.78 10.30 10.92
N ARG A 42 7.67 11.02 10.76
CA ARG A 42 6.99 11.71 11.85
C ARG A 42 6.14 10.79 12.73
N GLY A 43 5.83 9.59 12.28
CA GLY A 43 5.00 8.60 12.95
C GLY A 43 5.76 7.33 13.32
N ARG A 44 5.01 6.30 13.67
CA ARG A 44 5.55 4.94 13.78
C ARG A 44 5.86 4.42 12.39
N SER A 45 7.00 3.78 12.24
CA SER A 45 7.35 3.06 11.04
C SER A 45 7.26 1.57 11.28
N HIS A 46 6.94 0.82 10.23
CA HIS A 46 6.70 -0.61 10.29
C HIS A 46 7.62 -1.35 9.33
N LEU A 47 8.05 -2.53 9.75
CA LEU A 47 8.75 -3.51 8.93
C LEU A 47 7.88 -4.76 8.86
N ILE A 48 7.35 -5.06 7.67
CA ILE A 48 6.44 -6.19 7.47
C ILE A 48 7.11 -7.22 6.57
N ASN A 49 7.22 -8.45 7.06
CA ASN A 49 7.67 -9.58 6.27
C ASN A 49 6.48 -10.29 5.62
N GLY A 50 6.71 -10.93 4.51
CA GLY A 50 5.79 -11.93 3.99
C GLY A 50 5.52 -11.84 2.49
N ARG A 51 4.87 -10.79 2.01
CA ARG A 51 4.54 -10.73 0.58
C ARG A 51 5.80 -10.53 -0.26
N LEU A 52 5.88 -11.21 -1.41
CA LEU A 52 7.01 -11.16 -2.34
C LEU A 52 8.35 -11.60 -1.73
N SER A 53 8.33 -12.37 -0.64
CA SER A 53 9.52 -12.92 0.02
C SER A 53 10.58 -11.87 0.41
N ARG A 54 10.14 -10.65 0.75
CA ARG A 54 10.99 -9.57 1.23
C ARG A 54 10.40 -8.81 2.41
N GLN A 55 11.19 -7.96 3.02
CA GLN A 55 10.76 -7.02 4.04
C GLN A 55 10.25 -5.74 3.37
N HIS A 56 9.07 -5.28 3.78
CA HIS A 56 8.46 -4.03 3.34
C HIS A 56 8.69 -2.93 4.36
N HIS A 57 8.98 -1.72 3.89
CA HIS A 57 9.31 -0.54 4.69
C HIS A 57 8.19 0.50 4.61
N LEU A 58 7.40 0.62 5.66
CA LEU A 58 6.27 1.54 5.74
C LEU A 58 6.58 2.62 6.78
N LEU A 59 6.40 3.88 6.42
CA LEU A 59 6.86 5.02 7.21
C LEU A 59 5.79 5.59 8.15
N SER A 60 4.56 5.05 8.10
CA SER A 60 3.45 5.49 8.96
C SER A 60 2.41 4.40 9.17
N ASP A 61 1.55 4.58 10.18
CA ASP A 61 0.37 3.73 10.42
C ASP A 61 -0.58 3.76 9.20
N GLY A 62 -0.75 4.92 8.56
CA GLY A 62 -1.58 5.05 7.34
C GLY A 62 -1.01 4.27 6.14
N GLU A 63 0.32 4.21 6.00
CA GLU A 63 0.96 3.36 4.97
C GLU A 63 0.80 1.87 5.29
N GLU A 64 0.82 1.46 6.58
CA GLU A 64 0.53 0.09 6.98
C GLU A 64 -0.90 -0.32 6.62
N GLU A 65 -1.88 0.55 6.87
CA GLU A 65 -3.28 0.33 6.49
C GLU A 65 -3.46 0.29 4.97
N ALA A 66 -2.82 1.23 4.24
CA ALA A 66 -2.83 1.24 2.77
C ALA A 66 -2.21 -0.04 2.18
N PHE A 67 -1.09 -0.50 2.76
CA PHE A 67 -0.46 -1.76 2.40
C PHE A 67 -1.39 -2.95 2.65
N GLY A 68 -2.10 -2.98 3.77
CA GLY A 68 -3.11 -3.98 4.06
C GLY A 68 -4.21 -4.00 2.99
N PHE A 69 -4.81 -2.85 2.67
CA PHE A 69 -5.80 -2.73 1.61
C PHE A 69 -5.28 -3.20 0.25
N ALA A 70 -4.04 -2.84 -0.08
CA ALA A 70 -3.41 -3.24 -1.33
C ALA A 70 -3.22 -4.76 -1.43
N THR A 71 -2.79 -5.41 -0.34
CA THR A 71 -2.56 -6.86 -0.32
C THR A 71 -3.84 -7.70 -0.41
N MET A 72 -5.01 -7.11 -0.19
CA MET A 72 -6.31 -7.74 -0.42
C MET A 72 -6.69 -7.83 -1.91
N LEU A 73 -6.11 -6.97 -2.76
CA LEU A 73 -6.53 -6.87 -4.16
C LEU A 73 -6.28 -8.17 -4.93
N PRO A 74 -7.29 -8.70 -5.64
CA PRO A 74 -7.11 -9.82 -6.53
C PRO A 74 -6.11 -9.50 -7.64
N GLY A 75 -5.29 -10.48 -8.03
CA GLY A 75 -4.33 -10.33 -9.11
C GLY A 75 -3.09 -9.50 -8.76
N LEU A 76 -2.88 -9.11 -7.50
CA LEU A 76 -1.68 -8.37 -7.09
C LEU A 76 -0.42 -9.22 -7.33
N SER A 77 0.34 -8.86 -8.38
CA SER A 77 1.57 -9.55 -8.80
C SER A 77 2.84 -8.87 -8.30
N ASP A 78 2.84 -7.53 -8.18
CA ASP A 78 3.95 -6.77 -7.58
C ASP A 78 3.43 -5.60 -6.74
N LEU A 79 4.16 -5.26 -5.69
CA LEU A 79 3.88 -4.14 -4.81
C LEU A 79 5.20 -3.49 -4.41
N ARG A 80 5.34 -2.21 -4.73
CA ARG A 80 6.55 -1.43 -4.44
C ARG A 80 6.20 -0.27 -3.54
N GLU A 81 6.63 -0.34 -2.30
CA GLU A 81 6.53 0.80 -1.38
C GLU A 81 7.65 1.81 -1.66
N GLN A 82 7.39 3.08 -1.36
CA GLN A 82 8.35 4.18 -1.53
C GLN A 82 9.01 4.20 -2.91
N HIS A 83 8.19 4.05 -3.97
CA HIS A 83 8.66 4.01 -5.36
C HIS A 83 9.11 5.39 -5.83
N PRO A 84 10.41 5.59 -6.19
CA PRO A 84 10.92 6.90 -6.60
C PRO A 84 10.45 7.27 -8.00
N LEU A 85 10.03 8.53 -8.17
CA LEU A 85 9.69 9.10 -9.47
C LEU A 85 10.94 9.61 -10.18
N SER A 86 10.96 9.57 -11.51
CA SER A 86 12.04 10.18 -12.28
C SER A 86 12.04 11.69 -12.09
N THR A 87 13.21 12.28 -11.81
CA THR A 87 13.36 13.73 -11.76
C THR A 87 13.47 14.33 -13.16
N GLU A 88 14.13 13.61 -14.07
CA GLU A 88 14.39 14.03 -15.45
C GLU A 88 13.59 13.18 -16.44
N ASP A 89 13.37 13.74 -17.63
CA ASP A 89 12.74 13.05 -18.73
C ASP A 89 13.64 11.89 -19.16
N ARG A 90 13.06 10.72 -19.42
CA ARG A 90 13.82 9.54 -19.80
C ARG A 90 13.01 8.55 -20.62
N ILE A 91 13.70 7.66 -21.31
CA ILE A 91 13.09 6.43 -21.80
C ILE A 91 12.95 5.48 -20.60
N GLY A 92 11.74 4.98 -20.35
CA GLY A 92 11.47 4.11 -19.22
C GLY A 92 12.06 2.72 -19.42
N ASP A 93 12.86 2.28 -18.45
CA ASP A 93 13.34 0.89 -18.36
C ASP A 93 12.34 0.00 -17.57
N ASP A 94 11.38 0.62 -16.92
CA ASP A 94 10.33 -0.07 -16.17
C ASP A 94 9.25 -0.53 -17.15
N VAL A 95 9.48 -1.69 -17.74
CA VAL A 95 8.63 -2.29 -18.78
C VAL A 95 7.16 -2.35 -18.39
N ALA A 96 6.87 -2.52 -17.10
CA ALA A 96 5.49 -2.61 -16.62
C ALA A 96 4.75 -1.27 -16.73
N VAL A 97 5.40 -0.13 -16.45
CA VAL A 97 4.76 1.20 -16.55
C VAL A 97 4.81 1.71 -18.00
N ALA A 98 5.90 1.51 -18.71
CA ALA A 98 6.05 1.92 -20.11
C ALA A 98 5.06 1.19 -21.04
N CYS A 99 4.75 -0.08 -20.78
CA CYS A 99 3.81 -0.85 -21.58
C CYS A 99 2.35 -0.37 -21.46
N LEU A 100 1.96 0.22 -20.31
CA LEU A 100 0.57 0.66 -20.09
C LEU A 100 0.22 1.92 -20.88
N ALA A 101 1.15 2.86 -20.97
CA ALA A 101 0.93 4.12 -21.67
C ALA A 101 1.18 4.04 -23.20
N GLY A 102 1.65 2.90 -23.70
CA GLY A 102 2.02 2.76 -25.13
C GLY A 102 3.22 3.63 -25.54
N SER A 103 3.88 4.31 -24.59
CA SER A 103 5.06 5.13 -24.82
C SER A 103 6.15 4.77 -23.82
N PRO A 104 7.38 4.50 -24.29
CA PRO A 104 8.50 4.30 -23.38
C PRO A 104 8.99 5.62 -22.75
N TRP A 105 8.44 6.76 -23.14
CA TRP A 105 8.85 8.08 -22.67
C TRP A 105 8.17 8.42 -21.35
N ILE A 106 8.98 8.71 -20.33
CA ILE A 106 8.55 9.18 -19.01
C ILE A 106 8.98 10.63 -18.87
N GLU A 107 8.02 11.52 -18.71
CA GLU A 107 8.30 12.91 -18.38
C GLU A 107 8.65 13.04 -16.91
N GLY A 108 9.77 13.70 -16.61
CA GLY A 108 10.29 13.83 -15.25
C GLY A 108 9.54 14.87 -14.40
N THR A 109 9.67 14.75 -13.09
CA THR A 109 8.99 15.66 -12.16
C THR A 109 9.49 17.11 -12.28
N LEU A 110 10.70 17.37 -12.81
CA LEU A 110 11.20 18.72 -13.10
C LEU A 110 10.42 19.37 -14.25
N SER A 111 10.25 18.66 -15.36
CA SER A 111 9.49 19.12 -16.53
C SER A 111 8.02 19.34 -16.18
N ILE A 112 7.44 18.40 -15.43
CA ILE A 112 6.05 18.49 -14.96
C ILE A 112 5.85 19.70 -14.03
N ALA A 113 6.74 19.91 -13.04
CA ALA A 113 6.65 21.07 -12.16
C ALA A 113 6.74 22.38 -12.92
N SER A 114 7.64 22.47 -13.93
CA SER A 114 7.77 23.63 -14.81
C SER A 114 6.48 23.87 -15.61
N ALA A 115 5.90 22.82 -16.21
CA ALA A 115 4.65 22.92 -16.98
C ALA A 115 3.46 23.38 -16.14
N LEU A 116 3.44 22.99 -14.85
CA LEU A 116 2.41 23.39 -13.89
C LEU A 116 2.66 24.78 -13.26
N GLY A 117 3.81 25.41 -13.55
CA GLY A 117 4.20 26.67 -12.90
C GLY A 117 4.52 26.49 -11.41
N LEU A 118 4.85 25.29 -10.97
CA LEU A 118 5.13 24.96 -9.58
C LEU A 118 6.64 24.87 -9.32
N LYS A 119 7.05 25.25 -8.09
CA LYS A 119 8.44 25.13 -7.68
C LYS A 119 8.79 23.69 -7.34
N HIS A 120 9.71 23.08 -8.09
CA HIS A 120 10.26 21.76 -7.73
C HIS A 120 11.09 21.86 -6.44
N PRO A 121 10.94 20.93 -5.47
CA PRO A 121 11.71 20.92 -4.24
C PRO A 121 13.16 20.52 -4.50
N THR A 122 14.07 21.06 -3.69
CA THR A 122 15.50 20.81 -3.76
C THR A 122 16.08 20.55 -2.37
N VAL A 123 17.16 19.79 -2.31
CA VAL A 123 17.98 19.63 -1.10
C VAL A 123 19.29 20.35 -1.26
N HIS A 124 19.74 20.99 -0.17
CA HIS A 124 20.91 21.80 -0.15
C HIS A 124 21.85 21.41 1.00
N LYS A 125 23.16 21.43 0.75
CA LYS A 125 24.19 21.33 1.80
C LYS A 125 25.51 21.91 1.32
N ALA A 126 26.06 22.88 2.06
CA ALA A 126 27.40 23.44 1.83
C ALA A 126 27.67 23.90 0.38
N GLY A 127 26.70 24.57 -0.25
CA GLY A 127 26.78 25.04 -1.64
C GLY A 127 26.39 24.01 -2.70
N ASP A 128 26.22 22.77 -2.33
CA ASP A 128 25.73 21.70 -3.21
C ASP A 128 24.18 21.65 -3.21
N CYS A 129 23.57 21.43 -4.36
CA CYS A 129 22.12 21.43 -4.55
C CYS A 129 21.72 20.31 -5.51
N GLU A 130 20.71 19.53 -5.13
CA GLU A 130 20.13 18.46 -5.93
C GLU A 130 18.60 18.59 -5.95
N PRO A 131 17.93 18.30 -7.06
CA PRO A 131 16.49 18.15 -7.08
C PRO A 131 16.06 17.06 -6.09
N TRP A 132 14.97 17.30 -5.37
CA TRP A 132 14.37 16.28 -4.52
C TRP A 132 13.75 15.20 -5.41
N ARG A 133 14.02 13.93 -5.11
CA ARG A 133 13.35 12.82 -5.76
C ARG A 133 12.09 12.46 -4.98
N PHE A 134 10.93 12.66 -5.59
CA PHE A 134 9.66 12.23 -5.04
C PHE A 134 9.62 10.70 -4.94
N SER A 135 8.81 10.20 -4.01
CA SER A 135 8.40 8.80 -3.98
C SER A 135 6.91 8.70 -3.79
N THR A 136 6.28 7.78 -4.50
CA THR A 136 4.90 7.35 -4.25
C THR A 136 4.91 6.28 -3.18
N ASP A 137 3.99 6.37 -2.23
CA ASP A 137 4.01 5.52 -1.05
C ASP A 137 3.80 4.03 -1.40
N LEU A 138 2.89 3.71 -2.36
CA LEU A 138 2.74 2.36 -2.90
C LEU A 138 2.49 2.41 -4.42
N VAL A 139 3.12 1.52 -5.17
CA VAL A 139 2.81 1.24 -6.58
C VAL A 139 2.46 -0.24 -6.72
N LEU A 140 1.27 -0.51 -7.24
CA LEU A 140 0.67 -1.83 -7.32
C LEU A 140 0.60 -2.28 -8.77
N HIS A 141 0.98 -3.51 -9.03
CA HIS A 141 0.78 -4.16 -10.33
C HIS A 141 -0.26 -5.26 -10.16
N LEU A 142 -1.32 -5.18 -10.93
CA LEU A 142 -2.44 -6.13 -10.89
C LEU A 142 -2.54 -6.85 -12.23
N ASP A 143 -2.49 -8.17 -12.20
CA ASP A 143 -2.77 -9.00 -13.35
C ASP A 143 -4.26 -9.24 -13.42
N THR A 144 -4.87 -8.92 -14.56
CA THR A 144 -6.30 -9.13 -14.76
C THR A 144 -6.56 -10.52 -15.37
N PRO A 145 -7.75 -11.09 -15.16
CA PRO A 145 -8.10 -12.37 -15.77
C PRO A 145 -8.05 -12.38 -17.31
N SER A 146 -8.13 -11.22 -17.94
CA SER A 146 -8.00 -11.05 -19.40
C SER A 146 -6.56 -11.09 -19.90
N GLY A 147 -5.56 -11.19 -19.00
CA GLY A 147 -4.14 -11.17 -19.34
C GLY A 147 -3.57 -9.77 -19.56
N SER A 148 -4.34 -8.72 -19.29
CA SER A 148 -3.83 -7.35 -19.22
C SER A 148 -3.30 -7.04 -17.80
N SER A 149 -2.47 -6.01 -17.71
CA SER A 149 -1.98 -5.52 -16.41
C SER A 149 -2.53 -4.12 -16.13
N GLU A 150 -2.87 -3.85 -14.87
CA GLU A 150 -3.21 -2.53 -14.37
C GLU A 150 -2.14 -2.08 -13.37
N VAL A 151 -1.76 -0.80 -13.43
CA VAL A 151 -0.91 -0.19 -12.40
C VAL A 151 -1.72 0.85 -11.65
N ILE A 152 -1.58 0.85 -10.31
CA ILE A 152 -2.19 1.83 -9.43
C ILE A 152 -1.10 2.43 -8.56
N ALA A 153 -1.04 3.76 -8.54
CA ALA A 153 -0.19 4.52 -7.64
C ALA A 153 -1.02 5.04 -6.46
N VAL A 154 -0.55 4.84 -5.25
CA VAL A 154 -1.26 5.26 -4.02
C VAL A 154 -0.33 6.12 -3.18
N SER A 155 -0.76 7.36 -2.93
CA SER A 155 -0.11 8.27 -1.99
C SER A 155 -0.92 8.34 -0.71
N VAL A 156 -0.25 8.32 0.43
CA VAL A 156 -0.88 8.33 1.77
C VAL A 156 -0.53 9.63 2.47
N LYS A 157 -1.54 10.36 2.93
CA LYS A 157 -1.37 11.59 3.71
C LYS A 157 -2.41 11.65 4.82
N GLN A 158 -2.05 12.31 5.92
CA GLN A 158 -3.04 12.72 6.91
C GLN A 158 -3.87 13.87 6.34
N SER A 159 -5.18 13.87 6.57
CA SER A 159 -6.08 14.90 6.05
C SER A 159 -5.66 16.33 6.46
N ASP A 160 -5.07 16.48 7.65
CA ASP A 160 -4.54 17.77 8.11
C ASP A 160 -3.36 18.29 7.26
N GLU A 161 -2.62 17.42 6.59
CA GLU A 161 -1.51 17.83 5.71
C GLU A 161 -2.04 18.48 4.43
N LEU A 162 -3.25 18.13 3.99
CA LEU A 162 -3.91 18.69 2.81
C LEU A 162 -4.34 20.16 3.00
N LYS A 163 -4.34 20.67 4.22
CA LYS A 163 -4.56 22.09 4.52
C LYS A 163 -3.38 22.98 4.11
N ARG A 164 -2.22 22.37 3.82
CA ARG A 164 -0.99 23.10 3.46
C ARG A 164 -0.88 23.23 1.95
N GLN A 165 -0.88 24.46 1.44
CA GLN A 165 -0.73 24.72 0.00
C GLN A 165 0.47 23.96 -0.61
N ARG A 166 1.61 23.96 0.09
CA ARG A 166 2.80 23.29 -0.41
C ARG A 166 2.63 21.77 -0.53
N THR A 167 1.88 21.13 0.36
CA THR A 167 1.56 19.71 0.24
C THR A 167 0.72 19.43 -1.00
N LEU A 168 -0.28 20.25 -1.26
CA LEU A 168 -1.14 20.13 -2.45
C LEU A 168 -0.33 20.30 -3.75
N GLU A 169 0.56 21.28 -3.82
CA GLU A 169 1.46 21.49 -4.97
C GLU A 169 2.33 20.26 -5.26
N LEU A 170 2.91 19.64 -4.22
CA LEU A 170 3.73 18.45 -4.38
C LEU A 170 2.91 17.23 -4.84
N LEU A 171 1.71 17.05 -4.27
CA LEU A 171 0.79 16.00 -4.69
C LEU A 171 0.28 16.23 -6.12
N GLN A 172 0.11 17.48 -6.54
CA GLN A 172 -0.28 17.82 -7.91
C GLN A 172 0.81 17.40 -8.92
N ILE A 173 2.10 17.62 -8.59
CA ILE A 173 3.22 17.16 -9.44
C ILE A 173 3.21 15.62 -9.51
N GLU A 174 3.04 14.95 -8.38
CA GLU A 174 3.01 13.48 -8.32
C GLU A 174 1.82 12.90 -9.09
N ARG A 175 0.62 13.46 -8.90
CA ARG A 175 -0.58 13.06 -9.63
C ARG A 175 -0.40 13.21 -11.15
N GLU A 176 0.14 14.35 -11.58
CA GLU A 176 0.37 14.63 -13.00
C GLU A 176 1.40 13.68 -13.60
N TYR A 177 2.44 13.33 -12.84
CA TYR A 177 3.43 12.33 -13.24
C TYR A 177 2.79 10.99 -13.60
N TRP A 178 1.87 10.51 -12.77
CA TRP A 178 1.16 9.26 -13.01
C TRP A 178 0.10 9.38 -14.11
N ALA A 179 -0.61 10.50 -14.15
CA ALA A 179 -1.63 10.76 -15.17
C ALA A 179 -1.05 10.76 -16.59
N ARG A 180 0.14 11.35 -16.80
CA ARG A 180 0.83 11.35 -18.10
C ARG A 180 1.27 9.96 -18.55
N GLN A 181 1.38 9.04 -17.64
CA GLN A 181 1.69 7.64 -17.92
C GLN A 181 0.43 6.76 -18.01
N GLY A 182 -0.77 7.33 -17.93
CA GLY A 182 -2.03 6.58 -17.97
C GLY A 182 -2.27 5.73 -16.72
N VAL A 183 -1.57 6.02 -15.61
CA VAL A 183 -1.67 5.26 -14.36
C VAL A 183 -2.71 5.88 -13.44
N THR A 184 -3.60 5.06 -12.90
CA THR A 184 -4.55 5.47 -11.87
C THR A 184 -3.82 5.88 -10.60
N TRP A 185 -3.99 7.15 -10.18
CA TRP A 185 -3.43 7.65 -8.94
C TRP A 185 -4.52 7.90 -7.89
N ILE A 186 -4.29 7.43 -6.67
CA ILE A 186 -5.21 7.53 -5.54
C ILE A 186 -4.51 8.24 -4.39
N LEU A 187 -5.12 9.29 -3.85
CA LEU A 187 -4.73 9.87 -2.57
C LEU A 187 -5.55 9.23 -1.45
N LEU A 188 -4.90 8.47 -0.60
CA LEU A 188 -5.51 7.85 0.57
C LEU A 188 -5.33 8.73 1.80
N THR A 189 -6.43 8.96 2.53
CA THR A 189 -6.42 9.59 3.86
C THR A 189 -7.26 8.77 4.83
N GLU A 190 -7.08 9.00 6.12
CA GLU A 190 -7.88 8.39 7.19
C GLU A 190 -9.37 8.72 7.13
N GLN A 191 -9.78 9.64 6.25
CA GLN A 191 -11.20 9.99 6.05
C GLN A 191 -11.92 9.07 5.05
N LEU A 192 -11.20 8.27 4.28
CA LEU A 192 -11.79 7.35 3.29
C LEU A 192 -12.30 6.05 3.89
N TYR A 193 -11.99 5.77 5.13
CA TYR A 193 -12.44 4.58 5.86
C TYR A 193 -12.55 4.88 7.35
N SER A 194 -13.33 4.09 8.09
CA SER A 194 -13.44 4.28 9.53
C SER A 194 -12.18 3.79 10.26
N LYS A 195 -11.93 4.34 11.43
CA LYS A 195 -10.84 3.89 12.31
C LYS A 195 -10.91 2.38 12.61
N ASP A 196 -12.13 1.84 12.78
CA ASP A 196 -12.31 0.43 13.08
C ASP A 196 -11.95 -0.46 11.89
N VAL A 197 -12.22 -0.02 10.65
CA VAL A 197 -11.71 -0.69 9.42
C VAL A 197 -10.19 -0.73 9.42
N GLY A 198 -9.52 0.39 9.68
CA GLY A 198 -8.05 0.44 9.75
C GLY A 198 -7.48 -0.51 10.81
N LEU A 199 -8.10 -0.55 12.00
CA LEU A 199 -7.71 -1.48 13.07
C LEU A 199 -7.90 -2.94 12.68
N SER A 200 -8.99 -3.28 11.98
CA SER A 200 -9.25 -4.63 11.49
C SER A 200 -8.23 -5.06 10.43
N ILE A 201 -7.87 -4.16 9.52
CA ILE A 201 -6.81 -4.38 8.52
C ILE A 201 -5.48 -4.68 9.23
N ARG A 202 -5.07 -3.87 10.18
CA ARG A 202 -3.81 -4.06 10.91
C ARG A 202 -3.81 -5.36 11.72
N ALA A 203 -4.93 -5.71 12.36
CA ALA A 203 -5.07 -6.96 13.10
C ALA A 203 -4.97 -8.19 12.19
N GLY A 204 -5.53 -8.12 10.98
CA GLY A 204 -5.50 -9.23 10.02
C GLY A 204 -4.16 -9.42 9.31
N LEU A 205 -3.36 -8.36 9.17
CA LEU A 205 -2.09 -8.40 8.40
C LEU A 205 -1.13 -9.50 8.84
N SER A 206 -0.93 -9.68 10.16
CA SER A 206 -0.02 -10.69 10.70
C SER A 206 -0.48 -12.13 10.42
N TRP A 207 -1.79 -12.32 10.27
CA TRP A 207 -2.40 -13.62 9.98
C TRP A 207 -2.48 -13.95 8.49
N THR A 208 -2.32 -12.95 7.65
CA THR A 208 -2.38 -13.12 6.19
C THR A 208 -1.00 -13.18 5.56
N LEU A 209 -0.04 -12.37 6.04
CA LEU A 209 1.28 -12.22 5.42
C LEU A 209 2.38 -12.93 6.23
N GLY A 210 2.26 -12.98 7.55
CA GLY A 210 3.24 -13.58 8.45
C GLY A 210 3.06 -15.08 8.66
N GLN A 211 1.99 -15.68 8.12
CA GLN A 211 1.67 -17.10 8.30
C GLN A 211 1.82 -17.87 6.98
N PRO A 212 2.08 -19.19 7.03
CA PRO A 212 2.02 -20.04 5.87
C PRO A 212 0.67 -19.93 5.15
N GLN A 213 0.69 -20.05 3.82
CA GLN A 213 -0.52 -20.08 3.03
C GLN A 213 -1.40 -21.27 3.43
N ALA A 214 -2.63 -21.01 3.82
CA ALA A 214 -3.59 -22.06 4.15
C ALA A 214 -3.92 -22.92 2.92
N LEU A 215 -4.23 -24.19 3.15
CA LEU A 215 -4.60 -25.11 2.07
C LEU A 215 -5.89 -24.61 1.38
N ALA A 216 -5.95 -24.73 0.06
CA ALA A 216 -7.13 -24.32 -0.71
C ALA A 216 -8.43 -25.00 -0.22
N ALA A 217 -8.35 -26.28 0.19
CA ALA A 217 -9.47 -26.99 0.77
C ALA A 217 -10.00 -26.31 2.07
N HIS A 218 -9.11 -25.85 2.94
CA HIS A 218 -9.49 -25.15 4.17
C HIS A 218 -10.10 -23.77 3.88
N LEU A 219 -9.54 -23.03 2.91
CA LEU A 219 -10.10 -21.74 2.50
C LEU A 219 -11.48 -21.90 1.88
N ASN A 220 -11.66 -22.89 1.01
CA ASN A 220 -12.97 -23.19 0.40
C ASN A 220 -14.01 -23.61 1.47
N LEU A 221 -13.59 -24.40 2.47
CA LEU A 221 -14.46 -24.79 3.56
C LEU A 221 -14.83 -23.59 4.44
N CYS A 222 -13.88 -22.72 4.76
CA CYS A 222 -14.12 -21.47 5.49
C CYS A 222 -15.12 -20.57 4.74
N ALA A 223 -14.95 -20.40 3.43
CA ALA A 223 -15.88 -19.67 2.57
C ALA A 223 -17.30 -20.28 2.59
N ALA A 224 -17.42 -21.61 2.55
CA ALA A 224 -18.70 -22.29 2.65
C ALA A 224 -19.37 -22.12 4.04
N LEU A 225 -18.59 -21.94 5.08
CA LEU A 225 -19.07 -21.68 6.45
C LEU A 225 -19.42 -20.21 6.69
N ALA A 226 -18.95 -19.28 5.85
CA ALA A 226 -19.08 -17.84 6.06
C ALA A 226 -20.51 -17.37 6.38
N PRO A 227 -21.59 -17.87 5.73
CA PRO A 227 -22.96 -17.48 6.09
C PRO A 227 -23.34 -17.78 7.55
N ALA A 228 -22.69 -18.79 8.16
CA ALA A 228 -22.93 -19.14 9.56
C ALA A 228 -22.14 -18.26 10.55
N PHE A 229 -21.30 -17.35 10.09
CA PHE A 229 -20.55 -16.45 10.97
C PHE A 229 -21.36 -15.23 11.42
N ASP A 230 -22.44 -14.93 10.73
CA ASP A 230 -23.32 -13.81 11.08
C ASP A 230 -23.83 -13.93 12.52
N GLY A 231 -23.73 -12.86 13.29
CA GLY A 231 -24.08 -12.80 14.69
C GLY A 231 -23.16 -13.57 15.65
N ARG A 232 -22.08 -14.18 15.19
CA ARG A 232 -21.12 -14.91 16.02
C ARG A 232 -19.90 -14.06 16.38
N THR A 233 -19.31 -14.36 17.54
CA THR A 233 -18.04 -13.76 17.94
C THR A 233 -16.87 -14.41 17.19
N LEU A 234 -15.69 -13.74 17.18
CA LEU A 234 -14.47 -14.31 16.60
C LEU A 234 -14.13 -15.66 17.24
N GLY A 235 -14.29 -15.80 18.58
CA GLY A 235 -14.03 -17.07 19.27
C GLY A 235 -14.92 -18.20 18.79
N ASP A 236 -16.21 -17.95 18.58
CA ASP A 236 -17.17 -18.94 18.07
C ASP A 236 -16.82 -19.35 16.63
N VAL A 237 -16.45 -18.36 15.80
CA VAL A 237 -16.06 -18.60 14.40
C VAL A 237 -14.79 -19.44 14.33
N LEU A 238 -13.76 -19.11 15.12
CA LEU A 238 -12.52 -19.88 15.17
C LEU A 238 -12.78 -21.31 15.64
N THR A 239 -13.56 -21.50 16.68
CA THR A 239 -13.94 -22.85 17.17
C THR A 239 -14.65 -23.66 16.06
N LEU A 240 -15.53 -23.03 15.28
CA LEU A 240 -16.18 -23.69 14.17
C LEU A 240 -15.19 -24.10 13.08
N ILE A 241 -14.23 -23.22 12.72
CA ILE A 241 -13.18 -23.53 11.74
C ILE A 241 -12.26 -24.64 12.25
N GLU A 242 -11.82 -24.59 13.51
CA GLU A 242 -11.01 -25.65 14.15
C GLU A 242 -11.67 -27.03 13.99
N GLN A 243 -12.93 -27.12 14.36
CA GLN A 243 -13.67 -28.37 14.31
C GLN A 243 -13.89 -28.88 12.88
N ARG A 244 -14.18 -28.01 11.93
CA ARG A 244 -14.50 -28.37 10.55
C ARG A 244 -13.27 -28.64 9.69
N CYS A 245 -12.19 -27.89 9.90
CA CYS A 245 -10.91 -28.08 9.20
C CYS A 245 -9.97 -29.06 9.92
N VAL A 246 -10.25 -29.43 11.17
CA VAL A 246 -9.41 -30.30 12.02
C VAL A 246 -8.00 -29.70 12.17
N VAL A 247 -7.92 -28.45 12.59
CA VAL A 247 -6.68 -27.67 12.71
C VAL A 247 -6.55 -27.05 14.12
N SER A 248 -5.39 -26.49 14.43
CA SER A 248 -5.19 -25.71 15.66
C SER A 248 -5.89 -24.35 15.58
N GLN A 249 -6.11 -23.70 16.73
CA GLN A 249 -6.68 -22.36 16.82
C GLN A 249 -5.87 -21.33 16.04
N GLU A 250 -4.54 -21.40 16.10
CA GLU A 250 -3.65 -20.51 15.32
C GLU A 250 -3.87 -20.70 13.82
N ALA A 251 -3.95 -21.93 13.34
CA ALA A 251 -4.24 -22.22 11.94
C ALA A 251 -5.67 -21.79 11.55
N ALA A 252 -6.65 -21.96 12.41
CA ALA A 252 -8.02 -21.49 12.19
C ALA A 252 -8.06 -19.96 12.03
N GLN A 253 -7.30 -19.22 12.84
CA GLN A 253 -7.21 -17.78 12.74
C GLN A 253 -6.53 -17.35 11.43
N ALA A 254 -5.45 -18.03 10.99
CA ALA A 254 -4.83 -17.78 9.70
C ALA A 254 -5.78 -18.08 8.53
N ILE A 255 -6.51 -19.21 8.57
CA ILE A 255 -7.52 -19.57 7.56
C ILE A 255 -8.62 -18.49 7.49
N PHE A 256 -9.14 -18.07 8.62
CA PHE A 256 -10.18 -17.03 8.70
C PHE A 256 -9.71 -15.73 8.04
N TRP A 257 -8.58 -15.17 8.47
CA TRP A 257 -8.08 -13.91 7.92
C TRP A 257 -7.65 -14.01 6.45
N GLN A 258 -7.05 -15.12 6.03
CA GLN A 258 -6.72 -15.33 4.61
C GLN A 258 -7.98 -15.45 3.76
N SER A 259 -9.08 -16.04 4.29
CA SER A 259 -10.37 -16.07 3.60
C SER A 259 -11.02 -14.67 3.52
N VAL A 260 -10.93 -13.87 4.59
CA VAL A 260 -11.36 -12.46 4.58
C VAL A 260 -10.56 -11.65 3.55
N TRP A 261 -9.23 -11.81 3.52
CA TRP A 261 -8.36 -11.09 2.57
C TRP A 261 -8.69 -11.38 1.11
N ARG A 262 -9.11 -12.59 0.82
CA ARG A 262 -9.56 -12.99 -0.52
C ARG A 262 -10.96 -12.49 -0.88
N GLY A 263 -11.70 -11.96 0.08
CA GLY A 263 -13.12 -11.60 -0.07
C GLY A 263 -14.08 -12.80 -0.03
N ASP A 264 -13.56 -14.01 0.26
CA ASP A 264 -14.37 -15.23 0.35
C ASP A 264 -15.22 -15.26 1.66
N THR A 265 -14.80 -14.50 2.68
CA THR A 265 -15.52 -14.29 3.93
C THR A 265 -15.77 -12.79 4.12
N PRO A 266 -16.84 -12.25 3.49
CA PRO A 266 -17.08 -10.80 3.40
C PRO A 266 -17.71 -10.25 4.69
N ILE A 267 -16.91 -10.02 5.73
CA ILE A 267 -17.34 -9.43 7.00
C ILE A 267 -17.38 -7.90 6.96
N ASN A 268 -18.18 -7.30 7.85
CA ASN A 268 -18.08 -5.86 8.11
C ASN A 268 -16.81 -5.55 8.91
N LEU A 269 -15.79 -5.00 8.24
CA LEU A 269 -14.50 -4.64 8.86
C LEU A 269 -14.62 -3.45 9.82
N ALA A 270 -15.71 -2.67 9.76
CA ALA A 270 -15.96 -1.57 10.68
C ALA A 270 -16.47 -2.07 12.05
N MET A 271 -16.90 -3.31 12.13
CA MET A 271 -17.22 -3.94 13.40
C MET A 271 -15.93 -4.42 14.05
N SER A 272 -15.59 -3.78 15.15
CA SER A 272 -14.36 -4.03 15.89
C SER A 272 -14.11 -5.52 16.14
N VAL A 273 -12.93 -6.01 15.79
CA VAL A 273 -12.45 -7.36 16.13
C VAL A 273 -12.13 -7.43 17.63
N ARG A 274 -13.13 -7.14 18.48
CA ARG A 274 -13.03 -7.26 19.93
C ARG A 274 -13.60 -8.61 20.38
N PRO A 275 -13.02 -9.23 21.39
CA PRO A 275 -13.65 -10.38 22.04
C PRO A 275 -15.09 -9.97 22.46
N GLY A 276 -16.09 -10.70 22.03
CA GLY A 276 -17.49 -10.41 22.31
C GLY A 276 -18.23 -9.51 21.31
N ALA A 277 -17.55 -8.87 20.36
CA ALA A 277 -18.21 -8.29 19.19
C ALA A 277 -18.63 -9.41 18.22
N THR A 278 -19.83 -9.31 17.67
CA THR A 278 -20.34 -10.27 16.70
C THR A 278 -20.08 -9.79 15.29
N PHE A 279 -19.81 -10.70 14.37
CA PHE A 279 -19.67 -10.37 12.97
C PHE A 279 -21.01 -10.05 12.31
N GLU A 280 -20.97 -9.14 11.36
CA GLU A 280 -21.99 -8.90 10.37
C GLU A 280 -21.44 -9.33 9.01
N MET A 281 -22.17 -10.18 8.32
CA MET A 281 -21.81 -10.62 6.98
C MET A 281 -22.36 -9.64 5.94
N LEU A 282 -21.53 -9.26 4.98
CA LEU A 282 -21.88 -8.33 3.92
C LEU A 282 -22.07 -9.03 2.57
N SER A 283 -22.66 -8.33 1.60
CA SER A 283 -22.52 -8.72 0.21
C SER A 283 -21.08 -8.53 -0.25
N ALA A 284 -20.65 -9.28 -1.27
CA ALA A 284 -19.31 -9.10 -1.84
C ALA A 284 -19.05 -7.65 -2.30
N THR A 285 -20.03 -7.00 -2.91
CA THR A 285 -19.95 -5.60 -3.33
C THR A 285 -19.74 -4.68 -2.12
N SER A 286 -20.55 -4.80 -1.06
CA SER A 286 -20.42 -3.98 0.15
C SER A 286 -19.09 -4.22 0.87
N PHE A 287 -18.59 -5.46 0.86
CA PHE A 287 -17.29 -5.79 1.43
C PHE A 287 -16.15 -5.03 0.73
N TRP A 288 -16.09 -5.10 -0.61
CA TRP A 288 -15.06 -4.42 -1.39
C TRP A 288 -15.17 -2.89 -1.34
N GLN A 289 -16.36 -2.34 -1.07
CA GLN A 289 -16.52 -0.90 -0.84
C GLN A 289 -15.83 -0.41 0.45
N GLN A 290 -15.52 -1.28 1.40
CA GLN A 290 -14.76 -0.91 2.60
C GLN A 290 -13.27 -0.68 2.28
N ASN A 291 -12.76 -1.28 1.20
CA ASN A 291 -11.39 -1.08 0.73
C ASN A 291 -11.33 0.11 -0.25
N PRO A 292 -10.76 1.25 0.15
CA PRO A 292 -10.75 2.45 -0.71
C PRO A 292 -9.96 2.26 -2.01
N ILE A 293 -8.92 1.40 -2.00
CA ILE A 293 -8.12 1.13 -3.21
C ILE A 293 -8.92 0.26 -4.18
N ALA A 294 -9.58 -0.80 -3.70
CA ALA A 294 -10.47 -1.63 -4.53
C ALA A 294 -11.61 -0.81 -5.15
N ALA A 295 -12.20 0.10 -4.37
CA ALA A 295 -13.28 0.97 -4.79
C ALA A 295 -12.81 2.20 -5.61
N ARG A 296 -11.50 2.34 -5.86
CA ARG A 296 -10.90 3.49 -6.57
C ARG A 296 -11.31 4.84 -5.97
N ARG A 297 -11.52 4.91 -4.65
CA ARG A 297 -11.83 6.15 -3.95
C ARG A 297 -10.57 6.94 -3.64
N SER A 298 -10.60 8.24 -3.93
CA SER A 298 -9.49 9.16 -3.69
C SER A 298 -9.97 10.37 -2.90
N ALA A 299 -9.16 10.84 -1.97
CA ALA A 299 -9.38 12.09 -1.25
C ALA A 299 -8.99 13.34 -2.08
N TRP A 300 -8.48 13.16 -3.28
CA TRP A 300 -8.16 14.26 -4.18
C TRP A 300 -9.43 14.79 -4.83
N THR A 301 -9.78 16.04 -4.53
CA THR A 301 -11.02 16.71 -4.99
C THR A 301 -10.78 17.91 -5.88
N LEU A 302 -9.54 18.17 -6.25
CA LEU A 302 -9.13 19.32 -7.10
C LEU A 302 -9.11 18.95 -8.58
#